data_61de639fae9dca1f775477091d671bb2
#
_entry.id   61de639fae9dca1f775477091d671bb2
#
_cell.length_a   1.000
_cell.length_b   1.000
_cell.length_c   1.000
_cell.angle_alpha   90.00
_cell.angle_beta   90.00
_cell.angle_gamma   90.00
#
_symmetry.space_group_name_H-M   'P 1'
#
loop_
_entity.id
_entity.type
_entity.pdbx_description
1 polymer ?
#
loop_
_entity_poly.entity_id
_entity_poly.type
_entity_poly.pdbx_seq_one_letter_code
_entity_poly.pdbx_strand_id
1 'polypeptide(L)'
;HEDCRRQRQMCIRDRLVLEWLSKFPSYVFSAIPIATTTNHSAQNIALNELARQAIMADPEWKSGNYNIENTKPVKGLSVARMAAHISYLSEQSLHEKFGRNLQNKNKIEFSFDADFQVESYLRHQGFKFVDRFDANSYLYITRAMDYFDLKAENNGSLIEAFKNTNSHILCASFTSDWLYPTSENKVIIKAFNALGLNVSFVEIETDNGHDSFLLDEPEFFQTIKGFLDATYKKL
;
A
#
# COMPACT_ATOMS: atom_id res chain seq x y z
N HIS A 1 -3.31 12.59 -14.15
CA HIS A 1 -1.85 12.52 -13.93
C HIS A 1 -1.42 12.55 -12.45
N GLU A 2 -2.16 13.22 -11.55
CA GLU A 2 -1.83 13.29 -10.11
C GLU A 2 -2.11 11.98 -9.37
N ASP A 3 -3.23 11.33 -9.60
CA ASP A 3 -3.60 10.08 -8.90
C ASP A 3 -2.62 8.93 -9.17
N CYS A 4 -2.06 8.86 -10.37
CA CYS A 4 -1.09 7.83 -10.72
C CYS A 4 0.26 8.04 -10.01
N ARG A 5 0.69 9.29 -9.82
CA ARG A 5 1.90 9.62 -9.07
C ARG A 5 1.72 9.35 -7.59
N ARG A 6 0.54 9.65 -7.04
CA ARG A 6 0.21 9.38 -5.62
C ARG A 6 0.28 7.88 -5.32
N GLN A 7 -0.38 7.03 -6.09
CA GLN A 7 -0.38 5.57 -5.86
C GLN A 7 0.99 4.90 -6.06
N ARG A 8 1.82 5.34 -7.02
CA ARG A 8 3.18 4.82 -7.21
C ARG A 8 4.10 5.08 -6.02
N GLN A 9 3.87 6.20 -5.36
CA GLN A 9 4.79 6.68 -4.33
C GLN A 9 4.42 6.16 -2.94
N MET A 10 3.19 5.68 -2.73
CA MET A 10 2.69 5.38 -1.41
C MET A 10 3.28 4.11 -0.80
N CYS A 11 3.15 2.97 -1.43
CA CYS A 11 3.70 1.71 -0.88
C CYS A 11 5.24 1.68 -0.79
N ILE A 12 5.94 2.47 -1.61
CA ILE A 12 7.39 2.66 -1.52
C ILE A 12 7.73 3.73 -0.49
N ARG A 13 6.97 4.83 -0.44
CA ARG A 13 7.24 5.97 0.45
C ARG A 13 7.13 5.62 1.92
N ASP A 14 6.17 4.80 2.31
CA ASP A 14 5.95 4.47 3.71
C ASP A 14 7.14 3.72 4.31
N ARG A 15 7.78 2.86 3.53
CA ARG A 15 9.02 2.21 3.91
C ARG A 15 10.23 3.13 3.85
N LEU A 16 10.25 4.04 2.87
CA LEU A 16 11.31 5.06 2.80
C LEU A 16 11.36 5.90 4.06
N VAL A 17 10.22 6.20 4.70
CA VAL A 17 10.20 6.92 5.99
C VAL A 17 10.97 6.13 7.04
N LEU A 18 10.73 4.81 7.17
CA LEU A 18 11.44 3.96 8.13
C LEU A 18 12.94 3.81 7.78
N GLU A 19 13.26 3.69 6.49
CA GLU A 19 14.64 3.69 5.99
C GLU A 19 15.39 4.99 6.34
N TRP A 20 14.74 6.15 6.15
CA TRP A 20 15.33 7.43 6.50
C TRP A 20 15.56 7.54 8.00
N LEU A 21 14.61 7.12 8.84
CA LEU A 21 14.79 7.09 10.29
C LEU A 21 15.94 6.19 10.73
N SER A 22 16.14 5.07 10.02
CA SER A 22 17.21 4.11 10.31
C SER A 22 18.58 4.55 9.78
N LYS A 23 18.67 4.91 8.49
CA LYS A 23 19.93 5.13 7.78
C LYS A 23 20.41 6.58 7.81
N PHE A 24 19.48 7.54 7.94
CA PHE A 24 19.76 8.97 7.90
C PHE A 24 19.12 9.74 9.06
N PRO A 25 19.24 9.28 10.32
CA PRO A 25 18.49 9.82 11.45
C PRO A 25 18.75 11.31 11.71
N SER A 26 19.97 11.79 11.44
CA SER A 26 20.33 13.20 11.65
C SER A 26 19.67 14.18 10.67
N TYR A 27 19.10 13.67 9.57
CA TYR A 27 18.41 14.48 8.56
C TYR A 27 16.88 14.54 8.76
N VAL A 28 16.34 13.78 9.72
CA VAL A 28 14.90 13.68 9.94
C VAL A 28 14.53 14.29 11.28
N PHE A 29 13.97 15.48 11.26
CA PHE A 29 13.46 16.16 12.46
C PHE A 29 12.13 15.54 12.91
N SER A 30 11.20 15.27 11.97
CA SER A 30 9.94 14.61 12.25
C SER A 30 9.54 13.64 11.14
N ALA A 31 8.80 12.60 11.49
CA ALA A 31 8.34 11.57 10.55
C ALA A 31 6.90 11.13 10.85
N ILE A 32 6.15 10.82 9.79
CA ILE A 32 4.78 10.32 9.90
C ILE A 32 4.66 9.01 9.09
N PRO A 33 5.05 7.84 9.67
CA PRO A 33 4.75 6.53 9.08
C PRO A 33 3.23 6.29 9.10
N ILE A 34 2.63 6.09 7.93
CA ILE A 34 1.18 5.90 7.76
C ILE A 34 0.95 4.52 7.15
N ALA A 35 0.16 3.67 7.82
CA ALA A 35 -0.25 2.35 7.31
C ALA A 35 0.93 1.55 6.71
N THR A 36 2.02 1.41 7.46
CA THR A 36 3.29 0.83 6.99
C THR A 36 3.72 -0.39 7.80
N THR A 37 4.72 -1.10 7.29
CA THR A 37 5.32 -2.28 7.94
C THR A 37 6.84 -2.28 7.77
N THR A 38 7.54 -3.01 8.63
CA THR A 38 9.00 -3.20 8.57
C THR A 38 9.45 -4.28 7.60
N ASN A 39 8.53 -5.15 7.15
CA ASN A 39 8.72 -6.19 6.15
C ASN A 39 7.36 -6.66 5.64
N HIS A 40 7.32 -7.30 4.47
CA HIS A 40 6.09 -7.89 3.98
C HIS A 40 5.71 -9.16 4.74
N SER A 41 4.44 -9.27 5.11
CA SER A 41 3.85 -10.51 5.61
C SER A 41 3.74 -11.55 4.49
N ALA A 42 3.53 -12.82 4.85
CA ALA A 42 3.26 -13.87 3.87
C ALA A 42 2.05 -13.53 2.98
N GLN A 43 1.03 -12.86 3.52
CA GLN A 43 -0.14 -12.40 2.77
C GLN A 43 0.23 -11.35 1.71
N ASN A 44 1.05 -10.35 2.07
CA ASN A 44 1.50 -9.34 1.11
C ASN A 44 2.34 -9.98 -0.02
N ILE A 45 3.25 -10.89 0.33
CA ILE A 45 4.08 -11.63 -0.64
C ILE A 45 3.19 -12.46 -1.56
N ALA A 46 2.17 -13.14 -1.04
CA ALA A 46 1.24 -13.95 -1.83
C ALA A 46 0.42 -13.10 -2.81
N LEU A 47 -0.09 -11.94 -2.38
CA LEU A 47 -0.81 -11.00 -3.26
C LEU A 47 0.10 -10.46 -4.37
N ASN A 48 1.34 -10.10 -4.02
CA ASN A 48 2.32 -9.65 -5.01
C ASN A 48 2.69 -10.78 -5.99
N GLU A 49 2.85 -12.02 -5.51
CA GLU A 49 3.17 -13.16 -6.36
C GLU A 49 2.02 -13.47 -7.33
N LEU A 50 0.76 -13.45 -6.86
CA LEU A 50 -0.41 -13.57 -7.73
C LEU A 50 -0.38 -12.54 -8.87
N ALA A 51 -0.11 -11.29 -8.54
CA ALA A 51 -0.04 -10.20 -9.52
C ALA A 51 1.13 -10.38 -10.50
N ARG A 52 2.31 -10.80 -10.01
CA ARG A 52 3.48 -11.09 -10.88
C ARG A 52 3.21 -12.25 -11.80
N GLN A 53 2.61 -13.33 -11.31
CA GLN A 53 2.27 -14.49 -12.13
C GLN A 53 1.25 -14.13 -13.21
N ALA A 54 0.27 -13.28 -12.92
CA ALA A 54 -0.67 -12.81 -13.92
C ALA A 54 0.03 -12.05 -15.07
N ILE A 55 1.02 -11.19 -14.75
CA ILE A 55 1.81 -10.48 -15.77
C ILE A 55 2.68 -11.44 -16.57
N MET A 56 3.41 -12.34 -15.90
CA MET A 56 4.34 -13.26 -16.55
C MET A 56 3.64 -14.34 -17.39
N ALA A 57 2.40 -14.69 -17.05
CA ALA A 57 1.57 -15.62 -17.81
C ALA A 57 0.95 -14.97 -19.06
N ASP A 58 0.97 -13.64 -19.18
CA ASP A 58 0.46 -12.95 -20.36
C ASP A 58 1.43 -13.17 -21.55
N PRO A 59 0.99 -13.80 -22.67
CA PRO A 59 1.85 -14.05 -23.81
C PRO A 59 2.52 -12.78 -24.39
N GLU A 60 1.88 -11.63 -24.24
CA GLU A 60 2.38 -10.35 -24.72
C GLU A 60 3.45 -9.73 -23.79
N TRP A 61 3.75 -10.34 -22.65
CA TRP A 61 4.87 -9.93 -21.80
C TRP A 61 6.24 -10.24 -22.42
N LYS A 62 6.33 -11.30 -23.25
CA LYS A 62 7.53 -11.67 -24.01
C LYS A 62 8.78 -11.79 -23.14
N SER A 63 8.65 -12.42 -21.98
CA SER A 63 9.76 -12.55 -21.00
C SER A 63 10.44 -11.20 -20.65
N GLY A 64 9.65 -10.13 -20.62
CA GLY A 64 10.12 -8.78 -20.31
C GLY A 64 10.53 -7.94 -21.52
N ASN A 65 10.54 -8.51 -22.75
CA ASN A 65 10.99 -7.83 -23.96
C ASN A 65 9.84 -7.17 -24.78
N TYR A 66 8.66 -7.06 -24.20
CA TYR A 66 7.46 -6.55 -24.89
C TYR A 66 7.65 -5.16 -25.53
N ASN A 67 8.46 -4.29 -24.96
CA ASN A 67 8.75 -2.97 -25.55
C ASN A 67 9.54 -3.09 -26.86
N ILE A 68 10.47 -4.07 -26.95
CA ILE A 68 11.29 -4.32 -28.14
C ILE A 68 10.41 -4.92 -29.23
N GLU A 69 9.49 -5.81 -28.85
CA GLU A 69 8.57 -6.49 -29.76
C GLU A 69 7.31 -5.68 -30.06
N ASN A 70 7.21 -4.45 -29.54
CA ASN A 70 6.09 -3.54 -29.68
C ASN A 70 4.74 -4.18 -29.29
N THR A 71 4.74 -4.95 -28.20
CA THR A 71 3.56 -5.56 -27.57
C THR A 71 3.32 -4.95 -26.19
N LYS A 72 2.26 -5.35 -25.49
CA LYS A 72 1.96 -4.91 -24.14
C LYS A 72 1.18 -5.98 -23.40
N PRO A 73 1.59 -6.43 -22.21
CA PRO A 73 0.88 -7.43 -21.41
C PRO A 73 -0.36 -6.83 -20.73
N VAL A 74 -1.34 -6.45 -21.55
CA VAL A 74 -2.55 -5.73 -21.13
C VAL A 74 -3.37 -6.56 -20.17
N LYS A 75 -3.56 -7.84 -20.48
CA LYS A 75 -4.41 -8.75 -19.68
C LYS A 75 -3.75 -9.03 -18.32
N GLY A 76 -2.48 -9.38 -18.31
CA GLY A 76 -1.73 -9.70 -17.11
C GLY A 76 -1.62 -8.51 -16.17
N LEU A 77 -1.25 -7.34 -16.69
CA LEU A 77 -1.13 -6.11 -15.91
C LEU A 77 -2.50 -5.63 -15.39
N SER A 78 -3.57 -5.82 -16.17
CA SER A 78 -4.94 -5.53 -15.74
C SER A 78 -5.36 -6.42 -14.55
N VAL A 79 -5.12 -7.73 -14.62
CA VAL A 79 -5.43 -8.67 -13.52
C VAL A 79 -4.60 -8.36 -12.27
N ALA A 80 -3.32 -8.05 -12.43
CA ALA A 80 -2.46 -7.61 -11.33
C ALA A 80 -3.06 -6.39 -10.61
N ARG A 81 -3.59 -5.42 -11.36
CA ARG A 81 -4.26 -4.26 -10.79
C ARG A 81 -5.58 -4.59 -10.10
N MET A 82 -6.37 -5.53 -10.63
CA MET A 82 -7.59 -5.99 -9.99
C MET A 82 -7.29 -6.59 -8.61
N ALA A 83 -6.27 -7.45 -8.51
CA ALA A 83 -5.83 -8.02 -7.22
C ALA A 83 -5.42 -6.94 -6.22
N ALA A 84 -4.67 -5.93 -6.67
CA ALA A 84 -4.28 -4.78 -5.84
C ALA A 84 -5.51 -3.99 -5.35
N HIS A 85 -6.52 -3.76 -6.20
CA HIS A 85 -7.74 -3.05 -5.77
C HIS A 85 -8.55 -3.81 -4.72
N ILE A 86 -8.58 -5.13 -4.79
CA ILE A 86 -9.23 -5.95 -3.76
C ILE A 86 -8.49 -5.77 -2.42
N SER A 87 -7.16 -5.72 -2.44
CA SER A 87 -6.38 -5.58 -1.21
C SER A 87 -6.40 -4.18 -0.58
N TYR A 88 -6.77 -3.14 -1.33
CA TYR A 88 -6.83 -1.76 -0.83
C TYR A 88 -8.15 -1.40 -0.14
N LEU A 89 -9.22 -2.11 -0.47
CA LEU A 89 -10.55 -1.90 0.10
C LEU A 89 -10.83 -2.92 1.21
N SER A 90 -11.60 -2.53 2.20
CA SER A 90 -12.14 -3.47 3.19
C SER A 90 -13.31 -4.28 2.59
N GLU A 91 -13.66 -5.38 3.24
CA GLU A 91 -14.88 -6.13 2.91
C GLU A 91 -16.11 -5.24 3.03
N GLN A 92 -16.21 -4.46 4.11
CA GLN A 92 -17.31 -3.55 4.36
C GLN A 92 -17.43 -2.50 3.24
N SER A 93 -16.34 -1.86 2.86
CA SER A 93 -16.32 -0.88 1.76
C SER A 93 -16.76 -1.49 0.43
N LEU A 94 -16.33 -2.71 0.12
CA LEU A 94 -16.78 -3.43 -1.07
C LEU A 94 -18.28 -3.75 -1.01
N HIS A 95 -18.75 -4.18 0.17
CA HIS A 95 -20.17 -4.49 0.38
C HIS A 95 -21.05 -3.25 0.24
N GLU A 96 -20.70 -2.15 0.89
CA GLU A 96 -21.47 -0.89 0.83
C GLU A 96 -21.50 -0.33 -0.58
N LYS A 97 -20.38 -0.38 -1.28
CA LYS A 97 -20.26 0.21 -2.61
C LYS A 97 -20.94 -0.60 -3.70
N PHE A 98 -20.88 -1.90 -3.64
CA PHE A 98 -21.34 -2.78 -4.72
C PHE A 98 -22.39 -3.80 -4.29
N GLY A 99 -22.29 -4.35 -3.08
CA GLY A 99 -23.13 -5.46 -2.62
C GLY A 99 -23.15 -6.59 -3.65
N ARG A 100 -24.35 -7.06 -3.97
CA ARG A 100 -24.63 -8.00 -5.06
C ARG A 100 -25.39 -7.33 -6.22
N ASN A 101 -25.22 -6.03 -6.40
CA ASN A 101 -25.93 -5.27 -7.44
C ASN A 101 -25.48 -5.70 -8.84
N LEU A 102 -26.46 -5.87 -9.72
CA LEU A 102 -26.20 -6.21 -11.13
C LEU A 102 -25.78 -4.95 -11.92
N GLN A 103 -24.92 -5.18 -12.91
CA GLN A 103 -24.39 -4.15 -13.80
C GLN A 103 -25.31 -3.96 -15.00
N ASN A 104 -26.18 -2.93 -14.96
CA ASN A 104 -27.09 -2.61 -16.06
C ASN A 104 -27.96 -3.78 -16.57
N LYS A 105 -28.27 -4.72 -15.67
CA LYS A 105 -29.04 -5.93 -15.96
C LYS A 105 -30.13 -6.13 -14.91
N ASN A 106 -31.20 -6.80 -15.31
CA ASN A 106 -32.32 -7.15 -14.42
C ASN A 106 -32.27 -8.60 -13.90
N LYS A 107 -31.37 -9.42 -14.47
CA LYS A 107 -31.19 -10.83 -14.10
C LYS A 107 -29.78 -11.30 -14.42
N ILE A 108 -29.34 -12.35 -13.73
CA ILE A 108 -28.07 -13.05 -14.00
C ILE A 108 -28.20 -13.80 -15.34
N GLU A 109 -27.20 -13.66 -16.21
CA GLU A 109 -27.18 -14.23 -17.56
C GLU A 109 -26.39 -15.52 -17.68
N PHE A 110 -25.65 -15.92 -16.61
CA PHE A 110 -24.80 -17.11 -16.58
C PHE A 110 -23.72 -17.09 -17.69
N SER A 111 -23.24 -15.91 -18.05
CA SER A 111 -22.15 -15.71 -19.00
C SER A 111 -20.84 -15.42 -18.28
N PHE A 112 -19.73 -15.29 -19.03
CA PHE A 112 -18.45 -14.80 -18.52
C PHE A 112 -18.31 -13.28 -18.67
N ASP A 113 -19.35 -12.56 -19.10
CA ASP A 113 -19.42 -11.12 -19.03
C ASP A 113 -19.72 -10.64 -17.62
N ALA A 114 -19.51 -9.35 -17.35
CA ALA A 114 -19.77 -8.79 -16.03
C ALA A 114 -21.28 -8.77 -15.74
N ASP A 115 -21.71 -9.59 -14.82
CA ASP A 115 -23.06 -9.55 -14.26
C ASP A 115 -23.16 -8.58 -13.08
N PHE A 116 -22.15 -8.55 -12.21
CA PHE A 116 -22.15 -7.72 -11.01
C PHE A 116 -21.35 -6.42 -11.21
N GLN A 117 -21.77 -5.37 -10.49
CA GLN A 117 -21.09 -4.06 -10.54
C GLN A 117 -19.63 -4.14 -10.12
N VAL A 118 -19.29 -4.96 -9.12
CA VAL A 118 -17.91 -5.15 -8.67
C VAL A 118 -17.00 -5.72 -9.76
N GLU A 119 -17.51 -6.62 -10.62
CA GLU A 119 -16.74 -7.17 -11.74
C GLU A 119 -16.41 -6.09 -12.77
N SER A 120 -17.43 -5.28 -13.12
CA SER A 120 -17.26 -4.14 -14.04
C SER A 120 -16.27 -3.11 -13.48
N TYR A 121 -16.38 -2.81 -12.18
CA TYR A 121 -15.46 -1.92 -11.48
C TYR A 121 -14.01 -2.42 -11.56
N LEU A 122 -13.76 -3.67 -11.21
CA LEU A 122 -12.41 -4.24 -11.24
C LEU A 122 -11.82 -4.25 -12.65
N ARG A 123 -12.60 -4.65 -13.65
CA ARG A 123 -12.18 -4.60 -15.06
C ARG A 123 -11.81 -3.18 -15.49
N HIS A 124 -12.63 -2.19 -15.14
CA HIS A 124 -12.38 -0.79 -15.45
C HIS A 124 -11.07 -0.28 -14.81
N GLN A 125 -10.85 -0.60 -13.52
CA GLN A 125 -9.63 -0.20 -12.81
C GLN A 125 -8.39 -0.89 -13.39
N GLY A 126 -8.51 -2.14 -13.78
CA GLY A 126 -7.47 -2.87 -14.47
C GLY A 126 -7.06 -2.21 -15.79
N PHE A 127 -8.02 -1.95 -16.66
CA PHE A 127 -7.75 -1.30 -17.97
C PHE A 127 -7.16 0.10 -17.82
N LYS A 128 -7.71 0.93 -16.96
CA LYS A 128 -7.15 2.28 -16.70
C LYS A 128 -5.70 2.26 -16.24
N PHE A 129 -5.30 1.22 -15.52
CA PHE A 129 -3.94 1.11 -15.02
C PHE A 129 -2.92 0.79 -16.12
N VAL A 130 -3.30 -0.01 -17.09
CA VAL A 130 -2.44 -0.46 -18.18
C VAL A 130 -1.82 0.72 -18.95
N ASP A 131 -2.56 1.79 -19.18
CA ASP A 131 -2.04 2.95 -19.91
C ASP A 131 -1.09 3.83 -19.10
N ARG A 132 -1.05 3.63 -17.78
CA ARG A 132 -0.32 4.48 -16.85
C ARG A 132 0.88 3.79 -16.20
N PHE A 133 1.00 2.48 -16.34
CA PHE A 133 2.02 1.71 -15.63
C PHE A 133 2.74 0.72 -16.55
N ASP A 134 4.03 0.58 -16.27
CA ASP A 134 4.90 -0.37 -16.96
C ASP A 134 4.93 -1.71 -16.23
N ALA A 135 4.77 -2.81 -16.97
CA ALA A 135 4.68 -4.15 -16.40
C ALA A 135 5.98 -4.61 -15.74
N ASN A 136 7.13 -4.37 -16.36
CA ASN A 136 8.42 -4.70 -15.76
C ASN A 136 8.68 -3.90 -14.49
N SER A 137 8.34 -2.62 -14.49
CA SER A 137 8.41 -1.78 -13.29
C SER A 137 7.55 -2.34 -12.15
N TYR A 138 6.36 -2.86 -12.46
CA TYR A 138 5.51 -3.52 -11.47
C TYR A 138 6.18 -4.75 -10.85
N LEU A 139 6.76 -5.61 -11.70
CA LEU A 139 7.48 -6.81 -11.26
C LEU A 139 8.66 -6.45 -10.33
N TYR A 140 9.52 -5.52 -10.75
CA TYR A 140 10.68 -5.10 -9.96
C TYR A 140 10.30 -4.42 -8.65
N ILE A 141 9.32 -3.51 -8.67
CA ILE A 141 8.88 -2.79 -7.48
C ILE A 141 8.30 -3.77 -6.46
N THR A 142 7.39 -4.65 -6.87
CA THR A 142 6.78 -5.62 -5.94
C THR A 142 7.82 -6.61 -5.40
N ARG A 143 8.80 -7.00 -6.19
CA ARG A 143 9.89 -7.86 -5.73
C ARG A 143 10.80 -7.14 -4.74
N ALA A 144 11.17 -5.89 -5.00
CA ALA A 144 11.95 -5.08 -4.07
C ALA A 144 11.19 -4.88 -2.73
N MET A 145 9.87 -4.70 -2.81
CA MET A 145 9.02 -4.61 -1.62
C MET A 145 8.99 -5.91 -0.82
N ASP A 146 8.99 -7.08 -1.46
CA ASP A 146 9.03 -8.37 -0.78
C ASP A 146 10.39 -8.66 -0.13
N TYR A 147 11.48 -8.15 -0.70
CA TYR A 147 12.82 -8.32 -0.17
C TYR A 147 13.17 -7.36 0.96
N PHE A 148 12.40 -6.29 1.11
CA PHE A 148 12.61 -5.34 2.19
C PHE A 148 12.32 -5.99 3.55
N ASP A 149 13.33 -6.04 4.41
CA ASP A 149 13.21 -6.51 5.78
C ASP A 149 14.16 -5.71 6.68
N LEU A 150 13.61 -4.64 7.28
CA LEU A 150 14.39 -3.74 8.14
C LEU A 150 14.97 -4.44 9.37
N LYS A 151 14.27 -5.46 9.86
CA LYS A 151 14.75 -6.25 11.01
C LYS A 151 15.93 -7.14 10.61
N ALA A 152 15.83 -7.86 9.47
CA ALA A 152 16.90 -8.71 8.98
C ALA A 152 18.17 -7.90 8.62
N GLU A 153 17.99 -6.71 8.02
CA GLU A 153 19.10 -5.80 7.69
C GLU A 153 19.84 -5.25 8.94
N ASN A 154 19.21 -5.34 10.13
CA ASN A 154 19.75 -4.82 11.39
C ASN A 154 19.92 -5.93 12.45
N ASN A 155 20.60 -7.00 12.10
CA ASN A 155 20.95 -8.12 12.99
C ASN A 155 19.74 -8.75 13.71
N GLY A 156 18.57 -8.75 13.07
CA GLY A 156 17.35 -9.31 13.62
C GLY A 156 16.65 -8.40 14.64
N SER A 157 17.01 -7.11 14.74
CA SER A 157 16.49 -6.20 15.74
C SER A 157 16.03 -4.85 15.17
N LEU A 158 14.78 -4.48 15.38
CA LEU A 158 14.28 -3.13 15.07
C LEU A 158 14.82 -2.07 16.05
N ILE A 159 15.20 -2.47 17.28
CA ILE A 159 15.86 -1.58 18.23
C ILE A 159 17.21 -1.14 17.64
N GLU A 160 17.98 -2.07 17.07
CA GLU A 160 19.23 -1.72 16.38
C GLU A 160 18.99 -0.82 15.15
N ALA A 161 17.93 -1.07 14.39
CA ALA A 161 17.59 -0.26 13.23
C ALA A 161 17.38 1.23 13.59
N PHE A 162 16.77 1.51 14.74
CA PHE A 162 16.37 2.86 15.12
C PHE A 162 17.19 3.48 16.27
N LYS A 163 18.24 2.82 16.73
CA LYS A 163 19.04 3.25 17.92
C LYS A 163 19.61 4.67 17.87
N ASN A 164 19.84 5.18 16.67
CA ASN A 164 20.37 6.54 16.47
C ASN A 164 19.27 7.56 16.10
N THR A 165 18.01 7.15 16.04
CA THR A 165 16.88 8.01 15.71
C THR A 165 16.60 8.97 16.87
N ASN A 166 16.40 10.25 16.56
CA ASN A 166 16.01 11.30 17.54
C ASN A 166 14.89 12.18 17.01
N SER A 167 14.07 11.65 16.13
CA SER A 167 12.99 12.38 15.46
C SER A 167 11.70 12.39 16.30
N HIS A 168 10.85 13.39 16.09
CA HIS A 168 9.47 13.35 16.53
C HIS A 168 8.66 12.46 15.58
N ILE A 169 7.92 11.48 16.11
CA ILE A 169 7.26 10.47 15.27
C ILE A 169 5.76 10.43 15.56
N LEU A 170 4.94 10.41 14.52
CA LEU A 170 3.53 10.07 14.58
C LEU A 170 3.28 8.84 13.72
N CYS A 171 2.97 7.70 14.33
CA CYS A 171 2.51 6.52 13.60
C CYS A 171 0.99 6.55 13.46
N ALA A 172 0.47 6.29 12.26
CA ALA A 172 -0.96 6.19 12.00
C ALA A 172 -1.31 4.86 11.34
N SER A 173 -2.40 4.23 11.79
CA SER A 173 -3.00 3.03 11.19
C SER A 173 -4.51 3.17 11.08
N PHE A 174 -5.15 2.25 10.35
CA PHE A 174 -6.58 2.23 10.11
C PHE A 174 -7.17 0.90 10.52
N THR A 175 -8.31 0.90 11.22
CA THR A 175 -8.90 -0.32 11.81
C THR A 175 -9.25 -1.37 10.78
N SER A 176 -9.70 -0.97 9.59
CA SER A 176 -10.11 -1.88 8.51
C SER A 176 -9.00 -2.21 7.49
N ASP A 177 -7.79 -1.72 7.71
CA ASP A 177 -6.65 -2.04 6.84
C ASP A 177 -6.17 -3.48 7.07
N TRP A 178 -6.52 -4.37 6.16
CA TRP A 178 -6.11 -5.77 6.20
C TRP A 178 -4.84 -6.05 5.37
N LEU A 179 -4.38 -5.07 4.58
CA LEU A 179 -3.12 -5.14 3.84
C LEU A 179 -1.92 -4.85 4.75
N TYR A 180 -2.01 -3.78 5.56
CA TYR A 180 -1.04 -3.42 6.60
C TYR A 180 -1.77 -3.17 7.93
N PRO A 181 -2.22 -4.24 8.59
CA PRO A 181 -3.04 -4.14 9.79
C PRO A 181 -2.30 -3.41 10.92
N THR A 182 -3.06 -2.84 11.83
CA THR A 182 -2.53 -2.11 13.00
C THR A 182 -1.52 -2.92 13.81
N SER A 183 -1.59 -4.25 13.81
CA SER A 183 -0.61 -5.12 14.45
C SER A 183 0.82 -4.89 13.96
N GLU A 184 1.01 -4.61 12.66
CA GLU A 184 2.30 -4.30 12.06
C GLU A 184 2.84 -2.96 12.57
N ASN A 185 1.98 -1.94 12.64
CA ASN A 185 2.34 -0.64 13.22
C ASN A 185 2.72 -0.77 14.70
N LYS A 186 2.01 -1.60 15.48
CA LYS A 186 2.32 -1.87 16.88
C LYS A 186 3.71 -2.49 17.07
N VAL A 187 4.23 -3.25 16.10
CA VAL A 187 5.62 -3.76 16.14
C VAL A 187 6.63 -2.63 16.07
N ILE A 188 6.41 -1.67 15.16
CA ILE A 188 7.27 -0.48 15.00
C ILE A 188 7.25 0.35 16.28
N ILE A 189 6.07 0.63 16.81
CA ILE A 189 5.88 1.44 18.03
C ILE A 189 6.55 0.81 19.22
N LYS A 190 6.51 -0.52 19.39
CA LYS A 190 7.21 -1.23 20.46
C LYS A 190 8.72 -0.98 20.41
N ALA A 191 9.32 -0.98 19.20
CA ALA A 191 10.75 -0.69 19.04
C ALA A 191 11.07 0.78 19.39
N PHE A 192 10.25 1.72 18.96
CA PHE A 192 10.40 3.13 19.29
C PHE A 192 10.26 3.40 20.79
N ASN A 193 9.27 2.80 21.45
CA ASN A 193 9.07 2.92 22.90
C ASN A 193 10.23 2.30 23.70
N ALA A 194 10.77 1.17 23.24
CA ALA A 194 11.93 0.53 23.89
C ALA A 194 13.19 1.41 23.85
N LEU A 195 13.29 2.30 22.86
CA LEU A 195 14.35 3.28 22.74
C LEU A 195 14.06 4.62 23.44
N GLY A 196 12.87 4.79 24.00
CA GLY A 196 12.44 6.04 24.62
C GLY A 196 12.25 7.19 23.63
N LEU A 197 11.95 6.89 22.35
CA LEU A 197 11.74 7.91 21.33
C LEU A 197 10.44 8.68 21.56
N ASN A 198 10.41 9.92 21.06
CA ASN A 198 9.21 10.76 21.12
C ASN A 198 8.23 10.30 20.02
N VAL A 199 7.40 9.31 20.36
CA VAL A 199 6.42 8.71 19.44
C VAL A 199 4.99 8.92 19.92
N SER A 200 4.12 9.33 19.00
CA SER A 200 2.68 9.32 19.13
C SER A 200 2.10 8.23 18.21
N PHE A 201 0.99 7.64 18.60
CA PHE A 201 0.28 6.66 17.79
C PHE A 201 -1.20 6.97 17.75
N VAL A 202 -1.78 6.85 16.56
CA VAL A 202 -3.23 6.92 16.35
C VAL A 202 -3.69 5.75 15.51
N GLU A 203 -4.78 5.13 15.93
CA GLU A 203 -5.53 4.13 15.15
C GLU A 203 -6.86 4.79 14.77
N ILE A 204 -7.02 5.07 13.49
CA ILE A 204 -8.23 5.73 12.96
C ILE A 204 -9.29 4.67 12.70
N GLU A 205 -10.46 4.86 13.28
CA GLU A 205 -11.61 3.98 13.05
C GLU A 205 -12.25 4.33 11.70
N THR A 206 -12.24 3.39 10.76
CA THR A 206 -12.76 3.57 9.40
C THR A 206 -13.01 2.22 8.73
N ASP A 207 -13.95 2.19 7.80
CA ASP A 207 -14.28 1.01 6.99
C ASP A 207 -13.68 1.04 5.58
N ASN A 208 -12.86 2.05 5.26
CA ASN A 208 -12.37 2.29 3.91
C ASN A 208 -11.15 1.43 3.49
N GLY A 209 -10.59 0.64 4.42
CA GLY A 209 -9.44 -0.22 4.17
C GLY A 209 -8.10 0.53 4.10
N HIS A 210 -7.14 0.01 3.33
CA HIS A 210 -5.80 0.59 3.22
C HIS A 210 -5.82 1.99 2.60
N ASP A 211 -6.69 2.25 1.63
CA ASP A 211 -6.77 3.55 0.94
C ASP A 211 -7.40 4.68 1.81
N SER A 212 -7.73 4.44 3.09
CA SER A 212 -8.35 5.42 4.00
C SER A 212 -7.60 6.75 4.06
N PHE A 213 -6.27 6.74 4.05
CA PHE A 213 -5.47 7.97 4.07
C PHE A 213 -5.56 8.82 2.79
N LEU A 214 -6.24 8.34 1.76
CA LEU A 214 -6.53 9.05 0.51
C LEU A 214 -7.91 9.68 0.50
N LEU A 215 -8.75 9.27 1.42
CA LEU A 215 -10.13 9.68 1.51
C LEU A 215 -10.28 10.81 2.53
N ASP A 216 -11.47 11.40 2.60
CA ASP A 216 -11.78 12.44 3.57
C ASP A 216 -12.04 11.80 4.95
N GLU A 217 -10.97 11.64 5.72
CA GLU A 217 -10.98 11.14 7.10
C GLU A 217 -10.62 12.30 8.05
N PRO A 218 -11.61 13.04 8.58
CA PRO A 218 -11.35 14.28 9.32
C PRO A 218 -10.47 14.11 10.54
N GLU A 219 -10.62 13.01 11.30
CA GLU A 219 -9.80 12.71 12.47
C GLU A 219 -8.33 12.51 12.09
N PHE A 220 -8.07 11.80 11.00
CA PHE A 220 -6.72 11.59 10.49
C PHE A 220 -6.05 12.90 10.10
N PHE A 221 -6.73 13.76 9.34
CA PHE A 221 -6.16 15.04 8.92
C PHE A 221 -5.98 16.02 10.07
N GLN A 222 -6.89 16.04 11.05
CA GLN A 222 -6.76 16.85 12.27
C GLN A 222 -5.55 16.39 13.10
N THR A 223 -5.34 15.07 13.23
CA THR A 223 -4.21 14.50 13.94
C THR A 223 -2.89 14.86 13.29
N ILE A 224 -2.78 14.72 11.95
CA ILE A 224 -1.58 15.15 11.21
C ILE A 224 -1.31 16.63 11.40
N LYS A 225 -2.34 17.47 11.25
CA LYS A 225 -2.20 18.91 11.43
C LYS A 225 -1.72 19.26 12.83
N GLY A 226 -2.32 18.68 13.87
CA GLY A 226 -1.93 18.89 15.25
C GLY A 226 -0.47 18.49 15.52
N PHE A 227 -0.02 17.36 14.97
CA PHE A 227 1.37 16.90 15.07
C PHE A 227 2.32 17.87 14.36
N LEU A 228 2.02 18.31 13.15
CA LEU A 228 2.84 19.24 12.40
C LEU A 228 2.94 20.60 13.10
N ASP A 229 1.82 21.14 13.60
CA ASP A 229 1.78 22.40 14.34
C ASP A 229 2.60 22.32 15.66
N ALA A 230 2.55 21.16 16.34
CA ALA A 230 3.30 20.95 17.57
C ALA A 230 4.80 20.76 17.33
N THR A 231 5.19 20.09 16.26
CA THR A 231 6.62 19.88 15.90
C THR A 231 7.24 21.13 15.33
N TYR A 232 6.50 21.90 14.51
CA TYR A 232 6.98 23.17 13.96
C TYR A 232 7.38 24.18 15.05
N LYS A 233 6.67 24.20 16.17
CA LYS A 233 6.98 25.09 17.32
C LYS A 233 8.30 24.71 18.03
N LYS A 234 8.88 23.56 17.71
CA LYS A 234 10.13 23.06 18.32
C LYS A 234 11.34 23.20 17.39
N LEU A 235 11.12 23.64 16.13
CA LEU A 235 12.17 24.05 15.20
C LEU A 235 12.72 25.43 15.58
#